data_3b67a34f8d37fb2b088a65e3cf4fe2b8
#
_entry.id   3b67a34f8d37fb2b088a65e3cf4fe2b8
#
_cell.length_a   1.000
_cell.length_b   1.000
_cell.length_c   1.000
_cell.angle_alpha   90.00
_cell.angle_beta   90.00
_cell.angle_gamma   90.00
#
_symmetry.space_group_name_H-M   'P 1'
#
loop_
_entity.id
_entity.type
_entity.pdbx_description
1 polymer ?
#
loop_
_entity_poly.entity_id
_entity_poly.type
_entity_poly.pdbx_seq_one_letter_code
_entity_poly.pdbx_strand_id
1 'polypeptide(L)'
;MRNKVELLGYYGSDETHACSAWTSTSRELTHEKINRIPKLLKYLAEHRHETPFEKSSLHFLVDTDIASHIHLLKHRIGVSINAESARYKELREDKILIPSDLPMEWQRELAAFSKEGLRMYHECIDELTKKYNFTRNRAKEVARYFRTYNTQITADVMFNFRSFVHF
;
A
#
# COMPACT_ATOMS: atom_id res chain seq x y z
N MET A 1 -3.21 -0.35 -17.34
CA MET A 1 -3.69 0.47 -16.20
C MET A 1 -2.55 1.30 -15.65
N ARG A 2 -2.83 2.28 -14.77
CA ARG A 2 -1.81 3.06 -14.05
C ARG A 2 -1.94 2.76 -12.56
N ASN A 3 -0.86 2.88 -11.82
CA ASN A 3 -0.92 2.86 -10.36
C ASN A 3 -1.74 4.06 -9.87
N LYS A 4 -2.51 3.86 -8.81
CA LYS A 4 -3.39 4.89 -8.23
C LYS A 4 -3.22 4.89 -6.72
N VAL A 5 -3.19 6.09 -6.15
CA VAL A 5 -3.22 6.30 -4.69
C VAL A 5 -4.38 7.21 -4.36
N GLU A 6 -5.18 6.83 -3.39
CA GLU A 6 -6.34 7.57 -2.91
C GLU A 6 -6.24 7.74 -1.39
N LEU A 7 -6.30 8.97 -0.89
CA LEU A 7 -6.39 9.23 0.55
C LEU A 7 -7.83 8.96 1.00
N LEU A 8 -8.02 7.95 1.83
CA LEU A 8 -9.33 7.60 2.40
C LEU A 8 -9.68 8.45 3.63
N GLY A 9 -8.67 8.86 4.38
CA GLY A 9 -8.85 9.67 5.56
C GLY A 9 -7.56 9.86 6.34
N TYR A 10 -7.65 10.66 7.38
CA TYR A 10 -6.55 10.90 8.30
C TYR A 10 -7.06 11.18 9.71
N TYR A 11 -6.19 10.98 10.68
CA TYR A 11 -6.39 11.36 12.09
C TYR A 11 -5.20 12.17 12.56
N GLY A 12 -5.50 13.21 13.35
CA GLY A 12 -4.49 14.08 13.96
C GLY A 12 -4.20 15.35 13.15
N SER A 13 -3.40 16.19 13.76
CA SER A 13 -3.05 17.52 13.25
C SER A 13 -1.76 17.99 13.92
N ASP A 14 -1.26 19.17 13.54
CA ASP A 14 -0.16 19.84 14.22
C ASP A 14 -0.42 20.02 15.71
N GLU A 15 -1.67 20.32 16.09
CA GLU A 15 -2.05 20.39 17.51
C GLU A 15 -1.92 19.05 18.22
N THR A 16 -2.31 17.96 17.56
CA THR A 16 -2.15 16.60 18.10
C THR A 16 -0.70 16.30 18.43
N HIS A 17 0.21 16.61 17.50
CA HIS A 17 1.64 16.43 17.69
C HIS A 17 2.19 17.34 18.80
N ALA A 18 1.81 18.61 18.81
CA ALA A 18 2.24 19.55 19.84
C ALA A 18 1.75 19.17 21.24
N CYS A 19 0.47 18.75 21.37
CA CYS A 19 -0.10 18.25 22.63
C CYS A 19 0.62 16.98 23.11
N SER A 20 1.00 16.11 22.18
CA SER A 20 1.81 14.93 22.51
C SER A 20 3.17 15.33 23.10
N ALA A 21 3.86 16.29 22.50
CA ALA A 21 5.13 16.79 22.99
C ALA A 21 4.96 17.46 24.38
N TRP A 22 3.91 18.26 24.58
CA TRP A 22 3.62 18.92 25.85
C TRP A 22 3.09 17.99 26.94
N THR A 23 2.81 16.74 26.66
CA THR A 23 2.39 15.77 27.69
C THR A 23 3.42 15.66 28.83
N SER A 24 4.70 15.90 28.55
CA SER A 24 5.78 15.91 29.55
C SER A 24 5.75 17.11 30.48
N THR A 25 4.97 18.16 30.17
CA THR A 25 4.88 19.41 30.96
C THR A 25 3.43 19.75 31.29
N SER A 26 2.67 20.29 30.32
CA SER A 26 1.26 20.63 30.46
C SER A 26 0.57 20.56 29.11
N ARG A 27 -0.49 19.74 29.00
CA ARG A 27 -1.29 19.59 27.78
C ARG A 27 -2.29 20.72 27.54
N GLU A 28 -2.48 21.61 28.48
CA GLU A 28 -3.42 22.72 28.31
C GLU A 28 -3.03 23.58 27.11
N LEU A 29 -3.96 23.81 26.19
CA LEU A 29 -3.78 24.64 25.01
C LEU A 29 -4.20 26.06 25.34
N THR A 30 -3.23 26.91 25.64
CA THR A 30 -3.43 28.34 25.73
C THR A 30 -3.21 29.02 24.39
N HIS A 31 -3.75 30.23 24.19
CA HIS A 31 -3.51 31.01 22.96
C HIS A 31 -2.01 31.19 22.65
N GLU A 32 -1.20 31.37 23.69
CA GLU A 32 0.26 31.50 23.55
C GLU A 32 0.88 30.20 22.98
N LYS A 33 0.46 29.03 23.50
CA LYS A 33 0.96 27.75 23.02
C LYS A 33 0.52 27.47 21.59
N ILE A 34 -0.72 27.77 21.22
CA ILE A 34 -1.22 27.61 19.85
C ILE A 34 -0.32 28.37 18.87
N ASN A 35 0.01 29.61 19.17
CA ASN A 35 0.90 30.43 18.34
C ASN A 35 2.34 29.87 18.25
N ARG A 36 2.75 29.04 19.20
CA ARG A 36 4.08 28.41 19.23
C ARG A 36 4.16 27.06 18.55
N ILE A 37 3.02 26.46 18.13
CA ILE A 37 2.99 25.14 17.50
C ILE A 37 3.99 25.03 16.34
N PRO A 38 3.99 25.91 15.32
CA PRO A 38 4.91 25.78 14.19
C PRO A 38 6.38 25.77 14.60
N LYS A 39 6.76 26.64 15.57
CA LYS A 39 8.12 26.70 16.09
C LYS A 39 8.50 25.44 16.86
N LEU A 40 7.56 24.88 17.65
CA LEU A 40 7.78 23.66 18.41
C LEU A 40 7.96 22.48 17.44
N LEU A 41 7.08 22.30 16.47
CA LEU A 41 7.16 21.16 15.53
C LEU A 41 8.46 21.22 14.71
N LYS A 42 8.85 22.42 14.24
CA LYS A 42 10.14 22.61 13.58
C LYS A 42 11.30 22.18 14.47
N TYR A 43 11.32 22.63 15.72
CA TYR A 43 12.35 22.25 16.69
C TYR A 43 12.40 20.73 16.90
N LEU A 44 11.24 20.08 17.08
CA LEU A 44 11.16 18.64 17.29
C LEU A 44 11.72 17.86 16.07
N ALA A 45 11.38 18.31 14.87
CA ALA A 45 11.85 17.69 13.62
C ALA A 45 13.38 17.84 13.45
N GLU A 46 13.91 19.06 13.66
CA GLU A 46 15.35 19.36 13.55
C GLU A 46 16.19 18.56 14.56
N HIS A 47 15.64 18.31 15.76
CA HIS A 47 16.33 17.58 16.83
C HIS A 47 15.96 16.09 16.87
N ARG A 48 15.24 15.57 15.86
CA ARG A 48 14.82 14.17 15.74
C ARG A 48 14.02 13.65 16.95
N HIS A 49 13.23 14.53 17.58
CA HIS A 49 12.23 14.14 18.57
C HIS A 49 10.97 13.63 17.87
N GLU A 50 11.02 12.44 17.32
CA GLU A 50 10.05 11.95 16.35
C GLU A 50 8.78 11.33 16.97
N THR A 51 8.83 10.91 18.25
CA THR A 51 7.70 10.27 18.94
C THR A 51 6.38 11.07 18.90
N PRO A 52 6.34 12.40 19.01
CA PRO A 52 5.11 13.17 18.85
C PRO A 52 4.45 12.99 17.49
N PHE A 53 5.23 12.83 16.41
CA PHE A 53 4.74 12.64 15.05
C PHE A 53 4.16 11.24 14.78
N GLU A 54 4.29 10.31 15.71
CA GLU A 54 3.63 8.98 15.64
C GLU A 54 2.16 9.02 16.09
N LYS A 55 1.67 10.17 16.56
CA LYS A 55 0.32 10.32 17.13
C LYS A 55 -0.75 10.74 16.14
N SER A 56 -0.46 10.64 14.85
CA SER A 56 -1.40 10.83 13.76
C SER A 56 -1.27 9.70 12.74
N SER A 57 -2.26 9.55 11.90
CA SER A 57 -2.28 8.52 10.87
C SER A 57 -2.83 9.04 9.55
N LEU A 58 -2.37 8.46 8.45
CA LEU A 58 -2.84 8.67 7.09
C LEU A 58 -3.26 7.31 6.53
N HIS A 59 -4.46 7.24 5.95
CA HIS A 59 -5.06 6.01 5.45
C HIS A 59 -5.29 6.11 3.95
N PHE A 60 -4.71 5.19 3.18
CA PHE A 60 -4.72 5.18 1.73
C PHE A 60 -5.27 3.90 1.16
N LEU A 61 -5.94 4.00 0.01
CA LEU A 61 -6.17 2.90 -0.90
C LEU A 61 -5.15 3.00 -2.05
N VAL A 62 -4.41 1.92 -2.29
CA VAL A 62 -3.31 1.89 -3.25
C VAL A 62 -3.55 0.78 -4.26
N ASP A 63 -3.80 1.14 -5.53
CA ASP A 63 -3.74 0.20 -6.65
C ASP A 63 -2.33 0.20 -7.21
N THR A 64 -1.63 -0.92 -7.11
CA THR A 64 -0.25 -1.03 -7.57
C THR A 64 0.06 -2.44 -8.06
N ASP A 65 1.13 -2.60 -8.82
CA ASP A 65 1.61 -3.90 -9.27
C ASP A 65 2.27 -4.69 -8.13
N ILE A 66 2.35 -6.02 -8.30
CA ILE A 66 2.91 -6.92 -7.27
C ILE A 66 4.36 -6.56 -6.94
N ALA A 67 5.18 -6.17 -7.93
CA ALA A 67 6.58 -5.81 -7.68
C ALA A 67 6.68 -4.59 -6.76
N SER A 68 5.93 -3.52 -7.07
CA SER A 68 5.86 -2.31 -6.22
C SER A 68 5.27 -2.62 -4.84
N HIS A 69 4.24 -3.48 -4.77
CA HIS A 69 3.65 -3.91 -3.50
C HIS A 69 4.67 -4.63 -2.61
N ILE A 70 5.53 -5.49 -3.17
CA ILE A 70 6.59 -6.16 -2.42
C ILE A 70 7.57 -5.14 -1.81
N HIS A 71 7.88 -4.05 -2.53
CA HIS A 71 8.69 -2.96 -1.99
C HIS A 71 7.96 -2.21 -0.86
N LEU A 72 6.67 -1.92 -1.03
CA LEU A 72 5.83 -1.29 -0.01
C LEU A 72 5.85 -2.10 1.30
N LEU A 73 5.79 -3.43 1.23
CA LEU A 73 5.84 -4.32 2.40
C LEU A 73 7.14 -4.26 3.20
N LYS A 74 8.20 -3.62 2.71
CA LYS A 74 9.45 -3.41 3.46
C LYS A 74 9.32 -2.31 4.53
N HIS A 75 8.38 -1.41 4.37
CA HIS A 75 8.06 -0.38 5.36
C HIS A 75 7.15 -0.97 6.43
N ARG A 76 7.71 -1.36 7.58
CA ARG A 76 6.99 -2.11 8.61
C ARG A 76 6.77 -1.35 9.92
N ILE A 77 7.54 -0.29 10.17
CA ILE A 77 7.44 0.49 11.41
C ILE A 77 6.35 1.55 11.22
N GLY A 78 5.33 1.52 12.07
CA GLY A 78 4.21 2.47 12.01
C GLY A 78 3.38 2.39 10.74
N VAL A 79 3.39 1.22 10.07
CA VAL A 79 2.64 0.95 8.84
C VAL A 79 1.78 -0.30 9.04
N SER A 80 0.54 -0.25 8.59
CA SER A 80 -0.37 -1.39 8.53
C SER A 80 -0.84 -1.57 7.09
N ILE A 81 -0.75 -2.79 6.57
CA ILE A 81 -1.09 -3.10 5.17
C ILE A 81 -1.99 -4.32 5.12
N ASN A 82 -3.13 -4.18 4.43
CA ASN A 82 -4.00 -5.27 4.06
C ASN A 82 -4.22 -5.23 2.54
N ALA A 83 -3.99 -6.32 1.83
CA ALA A 83 -4.04 -6.35 0.37
C ALA A 83 -4.97 -7.43 -0.16
N GLU A 84 -5.41 -7.26 -1.41
CA GLU A 84 -6.15 -8.30 -2.13
C GLU A 84 -5.40 -9.63 -2.07
N SER A 85 -6.13 -10.69 -1.79
CA SER A 85 -5.59 -12.05 -1.76
C SER A 85 -6.11 -12.86 -2.93
N ALA A 86 -5.20 -13.38 -3.75
CA ALA A 86 -5.52 -14.33 -4.83
C ALA A 86 -6.11 -15.67 -4.34
N ARG A 87 -6.10 -15.93 -3.02
CA ARG A 87 -6.78 -17.10 -2.43
C ARG A 87 -8.30 -16.91 -2.40
N TYR A 88 -8.76 -15.69 -2.14
CA TYR A 88 -10.18 -15.37 -1.96
C TYR A 88 -10.81 -14.76 -3.19
N LYS A 89 -10.06 -13.93 -3.91
CA LYS A 89 -10.52 -13.22 -5.09
C LYS A 89 -9.84 -13.75 -6.35
N GLU A 90 -10.63 -13.99 -7.39
CA GLU A 90 -10.11 -14.30 -8.72
C GLU A 90 -9.60 -13.01 -9.37
N LEU A 91 -8.38 -13.06 -9.89
CA LEU A 91 -7.71 -11.88 -10.47
C LEU A 91 -8.30 -11.59 -11.86
N ARG A 92 -8.66 -10.33 -12.10
CA ARG A 92 -9.28 -9.89 -13.36
C ARG A 92 -8.23 -9.70 -14.46
N GLU A 93 -8.67 -9.85 -15.70
CA GLU A 93 -7.83 -9.76 -16.90
C GLU A 93 -7.24 -8.37 -17.14
N ASP A 94 -7.97 -7.32 -16.80
CA ASP A 94 -7.62 -5.92 -17.05
C ASP A 94 -6.66 -5.31 -16.04
N LYS A 95 -6.35 -6.01 -14.96
CA LYS A 95 -5.46 -5.52 -13.90
C LYS A 95 -3.98 -5.83 -14.19
N ILE A 96 -3.45 -5.24 -15.27
CA ILE A 96 -2.04 -5.37 -15.66
C ILE A 96 -1.42 -3.98 -15.84
N LEU A 97 -0.26 -3.75 -15.24
CA LEU A 97 0.55 -2.56 -15.47
C LEU A 97 1.53 -2.83 -16.61
N ILE A 98 1.53 -1.97 -17.63
CA ILE A 98 2.57 -1.89 -18.65
C ILE A 98 3.25 -0.55 -18.49
N PRO A 99 4.54 -0.50 -18.10
CA PRO A 99 5.26 0.76 -17.95
C PRO A 99 5.33 1.52 -19.28
N SER A 100 4.97 2.81 -19.27
CA SER A 100 4.89 3.63 -20.48
C SER A 100 6.26 4.12 -20.98
N ASP A 101 7.28 4.01 -20.18
CA ASP A 101 8.69 4.35 -20.49
C ASP A 101 9.45 3.19 -21.18
N LEU A 102 8.86 2.00 -21.25
CA LEU A 102 9.43 0.92 -22.04
C LEU A 102 9.34 1.22 -23.55
N PRO A 103 10.31 0.80 -24.38
CA PRO A 103 10.14 0.76 -25.82
C PRO A 103 8.90 -0.01 -26.24
N MET A 104 8.23 0.44 -27.31
CA MET A 104 6.93 -0.12 -27.75
C MET A 104 6.99 -1.63 -28.00
N GLU A 105 8.11 -2.14 -28.49
CA GLU A 105 8.33 -3.57 -28.69
C GLU A 105 8.22 -4.34 -27.37
N TRP A 106 8.93 -3.90 -26.34
CA TRP A 106 8.90 -4.53 -25.02
C TRP A 106 7.55 -4.35 -24.31
N GLN A 107 6.85 -3.25 -24.55
CA GLN A 107 5.46 -3.12 -24.06
C GLN A 107 4.56 -4.21 -24.64
N ARG A 108 4.67 -4.51 -25.94
CA ARG A 108 3.91 -5.57 -26.63
C ARG A 108 4.27 -6.96 -26.09
N GLU A 109 5.56 -7.24 -25.95
CA GLU A 109 6.04 -8.52 -25.42
C GLU A 109 5.56 -8.75 -23.98
N LEU A 110 5.68 -7.74 -23.10
CA LEU A 110 5.19 -7.84 -21.73
C LEU A 110 3.67 -8.01 -21.68
N ALA A 111 2.93 -7.34 -22.54
CA ALA A 111 1.48 -7.49 -22.62
C ALA A 111 1.07 -8.89 -23.09
N ALA A 112 1.78 -9.44 -24.09
CA ALA A 112 1.55 -10.80 -24.61
C ALA A 112 1.86 -11.85 -23.53
N PHE A 113 3.00 -11.73 -22.85
CA PHE A 113 3.40 -12.61 -21.76
C PHE A 113 2.40 -12.58 -20.59
N SER A 114 1.92 -11.40 -20.24
CA SER A 114 0.93 -11.24 -19.16
C SER A 114 -0.42 -11.87 -19.52
N LYS A 115 -0.85 -11.76 -20.78
CA LYS A 115 -2.09 -12.40 -21.26
C LYS A 115 -1.97 -13.91 -21.24
N GLU A 116 -0.83 -14.46 -21.64
CA GLU A 116 -0.59 -15.91 -21.61
C GLU A 116 -0.60 -16.42 -20.15
N GLY A 117 0.08 -15.72 -19.24
CA GLY A 117 0.01 -16.06 -17.82
C GLY A 117 -1.41 -16.05 -17.26
N LEU A 118 -2.25 -15.10 -17.69
CA LEU A 118 -3.66 -15.04 -17.31
C LEU A 118 -4.46 -16.22 -17.85
N ARG A 119 -4.26 -16.57 -19.13
CA ARG A 119 -4.89 -17.74 -19.74
C ARG A 119 -4.56 -19.01 -18.94
N MET A 120 -3.28 -19.24 -18.66
CA MET A 120 -2.82 -20.38 -17.87
C MET A 120 -3.40 -20.38 -16.45
N TYR A 121 -3.53 -19.21 -15.83
CA TYR A 121 -4.15 -19.05 -14.51
C TYR A 121 -5.59 -19.58 -14.50
N HIS A 122 -6.42 -19.18 -15.45
CA HIS A 122 -7.81 -19.61 -15.52
C HIS A 122 -7.95 -21.09 -15.90
N GLU A 123 -7.18 -21.56 -16.88
CA GLU A 123 -7.18 -22.97 -17.27
C GLU A 123 -6.75 -23.87 -16.10
N CYS A 124 -5.71 -23.49 -15.37
CA CYS A 124 -5.25 -24.24 -14.20
C CYS A 124 -6.34 -24.33 -13.12
N ILE A 125 -7.04 -23.22 -12.82
CA ILE A 125 -8.16 -23.25 -11.86
C ILE A 125 -9.23 -24.23 -12.31
N ASP A 126 -9.62 -24.16 -13.56
CA ASP A 126 -10.68 -24.99 -14.13
C ASP A 126 -10.30 -26.48 -14.14
N GLU A 127 -9.09 -26.81 -14.57
CA GLU A 127 -8.62 -28.20 -14.58
C GLU A 127 -8.47 -28.77 -13.17
N LEU A 128 -7.84 -28.05 -12.26
CA LEU A 128 -7.68 -28.50 -10.89
C LEU A 128 -9.02 -28.73 -10.19
N THR A 129 -10.00 -27.89 -10.48
CA THR A 129 -11.34 -28.03 -9.90
C THR A 129 -12.12 -29.18 -10.53
N LYS A 130 -12.12 -29.29 -11.88
CA LYS A 130 -12.97 -30.23 -12.60
C LYS A 130 -12.40 -31.65 -12.70
N LYS A 131 -11.08 -31.78 -12.88
CA LYS A 131 -10.40 -33.06 -13.10
C LYS A 131 -9.76 -33.65 -11.84
N TYR A 132 -9.26 -32.77 -10.95
CA TYR A 132 -8.44 -33.18 -9.81
C TYR A 132 -9.11 -32.96 -8.44
N ASN A 133 -10.40 -32.58 -8.43
CA ASN A 133 -11.21 -32.39 -7.21
C ASN A 133 -10.62 -31.38 -6.19
N PHE A 134 -9.83 -30.41 -6.64
CA PHE A 134 -9.38 -29.32 -5.78
C PHE A 134 -10.54 -28.41 -5.40
N THR A 135 -10.56 -27.92 -4.17
CA THR A 135 -11.46 -26.80 -3.85
C THR A 135 -11.07 -25.58 -4.70
N ARG A 136 -12.06 -24.75 -5.12
CA ARG A 136 -11.77 -23.56 -5.94
C ARG A 136 -10.78 -22.61 -5.24
N ASN A 137 -10.80 -22.50 -3.92
CA ASN A 137 -9.84 -21.68 -3.17
C ASN A 137 -8.41 -22.22 -3.29
N ARG A 138 -8.24 -23.55 -3.16
CA ARG A 138 -6.91 -24.17 -3.31
C ARG A 138 -6.42 -24.09 -4.76
N ALA A 139 -7.30 -24.25 -5.73
CA ALA A 139 -6.97 -24.11 -7.15
C ALA A 139 -6.47 -22.68 -7.45
N LYS A 140 -7.17 -21.63 -6.98
CA LYS A 140 -6.72 -20.24 -7.10
C LYS A 140 -5.38 -19.97 -6.43
N GLU A 141 -5.16 -20.56 -5.24
CA GLU A 141 -3.90 -20.41 -4.49
C GLU A 141 -2.70 -20.97 -5.27
N VAL A 142 -2.86 -22.09 -5.98
CA VAL A 142 -1.80 -22.67 -6.81
C VAL A 142 -1.68 -21.91 -8.14
N ALA A 143 -2.79 -21.67 -8.82
CA ALA A 143 -2.80 -21.03 -10.13
C ALA A 143 -2.18 -19.62 -10.13
N ARG A 144 -2.20 -18.91 -9.00
CA ARG A 144 -1.60 -17.56 -8.90
C ARG A 144 -0.10 -17.51 -9.30
N TYR A 145 0.61 -18.63 -9.32
CA TYR A 145 2.01 -18.67 -9.77
C TYR A 145 2.18 -18.40 -11.27
N PHE A 146 1.10 -18.52 -12.07
CA PHE A 146 1.10 -18.13 -13.48
C PHE A 146 0.94 -16.61 -13.68
N ARG A 147 0.65 -15.84 -12.62
CA ARG A 147 0.52 -14.39 -12.71
C ARG A 147 1.87 -13.71 -12.71
N THR A 148 2.00 -12.70 -13.54
CA THR A 148 3.21 -11.90 -13.68
C THR A 148 3.31 -10.79 -12.62
N TYR A 149 4.50 -10.32 -12.32
CA TYR A 149 4.75 -9.28 -11.30
C TYR A 149 4.07 -7.93 -11.60
N ASN A 150 3.76 -7.65 -12.86
CA ASN A 150 3.00 -6.47 -13.28
C ASN A 150 1.47 -6.61 -13.12
N THR A 151 0.99 -7.71 -12.56
CA THR A 151 -0.41 -7.82 -12.12
C THR A 151 -0.66 -6.81 -11.02
N GLN A 152 -1.74 -5.99 -11.18
CA GLN A 152 -2.13 -5.02 -10.15
C GLN A 152 -3.00 -5.66 -9.09
N ILE A 153 -2.78 -5.21 -7.87
CA ILE A 153 -3.58 -5.52 -6.68
C ILE A 153 -3.94 -4.22 -5.96
N THR A 154 -5.02 -4.27 -5.21
CA THR A 154 -5.43 -3.17 -4.35
C THR A 154 -4.97 -3.47 -2.92
N ALA A 155 -4.32 -2.50 -2.29
CA ALA A 155 -3.90 -2.54 -0.90
C ALA A 155 -4.50 -1.38 -0.10
N ASP A 156 -4.99 -1.70 1.07
CA ASP A 156 -5.38 -0.76 2.12
C ASP A 156 -4.16 -0.53 3.01
N VAL A 157 -3.70 0.72 3.12
CA VAL A 157 -2.42 1.06 3.75
C VAL A 157 -2.60 2.21 4.71
N MET A 158 -2.20 2.02 5.96
CA MET A 158 -2.18 3.08 6.96
C MET A 158 -0.76 3.32 7.45
N PHE A 159 -0.36 4.59 7.49
CA PHE A 159 0.89 5.05 8.08
C PHE A 159 0.61 5.91 9.31
N ASN A 160 1.49 5.85 10.32
CA ASN A 160 1.64 7.03 11.17
C ASN A 160 2.42 8.12 10.41
N PHE A 161 2.28 9.38 10.85
CA PHE A 161 2.87 10.51 10.10
C PHE A 161 4.40 10.44 10.04
N ARG A 162 5.08 10.03 11.14
CA ARG A 162 6.54 9.83 11.14
C ARG A 162 6.98 8.85 10.04
N SER A 163 6.31 7.70 9.97
CA SER A 163 6.64 6.67 8.97
C SER A 163 6.31 7.11 7.55
N PHE A 164 5.25 7.89 7.37
CA PHE A 164 4.88 8.46 6.08
C PHE A 164 5.93 9.46 5.56
N VAL A 165 6.45 10.32 6.42
CA VAL A 165 7.51 11.28 6.03
C VAL A 165 8.82 10.56 5.69
N HIS A 166 9.06 9.40 6.29
CA HIS A 166 10.25 8.59 6.01
C HIS A 166 10.12 7.74 4.74
N PHE A 167 8.89 7.46 4.29
CA PHE A 167 8.58 6.71 3.07
C PHE A 167 8.94 7.49 1.82
#